data_1da24b122cb294aa18bd788ac366ec3a
#
_entry.id   1da24b122cb294aa18bd788ac366ec3a
#
_cell.length_a   1.000
_cell.length_b   1.000
_cell.length_c   1.000
_cell.angle_alpha   90.00
_cell.angle_beta   90.00
_cell.angle_gamma   90.00
#
_symmetry.space_group_name_H-M   'P 1'
#
loop_
_entity.id
_entity.type
_entity.pdbx_description
1 polymer ?
#
loop_
_entity_poly.entity_id
_entity_poly.type
_entity_poly.pdbx_seq_one_letter_code
_entity_poly.pdbx_strand_id
1 'polypeptide(L)'
;GSIRVATIYSIGLHDLPPYMKKFLKGFPTVKIHVEYRRANQVYEDVLGNVVDLGLVAYPNKDPRLEIVPLRKDRMVLVCHPQHPFAKLKTIPIASLTGQKFIGFEPDIPTRKAIDKIFRDHGVTVQTVMEFDNVETVKRAVEIDAGVSILPQTTIAQEVSKATLVQVPFEGEEFH
;
A
#
# COMPACT_ATOMS: atom_id res chain seq x y z
N GLY A 1 20.09 23.75 2.54
CA GLY A 1 18.84 23.67 1.81
C GLY A 1 17.83 22.73 2.47
N SER A 2 16.66 22.70 1.94
CA SER A 2 15.58 21.84 2.42
C SER A 2 14.85 21.20 1.24
N ILE A 3 14.31 20.00 1.48
CA ILE A 3 13.45 19.29 0.54
C ILE A 3 12.13 19.01 1.26
N ARG A 4 11.02 19.34 0.62
CA ARG A 4 9.67 19.07 1.13
C ARG A 4 9.03 17.95 0.32
N VAL A 5 8.53 16.94 1.00
CA VAL A 5 7.95 15.74 0.40
C VAL A 5 6.54 15.55 0.94
N ALA A 6 5.59 15.33 0.06
CA ALA A 6 4.26 14.85 0.41
C ALA A 6 4.14 13.38 -0.05
N THR A 7 3.63 12.52 0.79
CA THR A 7 3.58 11.09 0.50
C THR A 7 2.33 10.43 1.06
N ILE A 8 1.82 9.41 0.38
CA ILE A 8 0.84 8.52 0.98
C ILE A 8 1.51 7.69 2.08
N TYR A 9 0.73 7.16 3.02
CA TYR A 9 1.26 6.46 4.20
C TYR A 9 2.12 5.26 3.87
N SER A 10 1.67 4.39 2.97
CA SER A 10 2.39 3.16 2.64
C SER A 10 3.81 3.42 2.15
N ILE A 11 3.97 4.39 1.26
CA ILE A 11 5.28 4.72 0.68
C ILE A 11 6.15 5.46 1.70
N GLY A 12 5.58 6.43 2.41
CA GLY A 12 6.33 7.22 3.38
C GLY A 12 6.84 6.42 4.56
N LEU A 13 6.07 5.42 5.02
CA LEU A 13 6.45 4.58 6.15
C LEU A 13 7.36 3.41 5.76
N HIS A 14 7.17 2.83 4.58
CA HIS A 14 7.79 1.56 4.22
C HIS A 14 8.84 1.65 3.11
N ASP A 15 8.72 2.59 2.19
CA ASP A 15 9.66 2.73 1.08
C ASP A 15 10.66 3.86 1.29
N LEU A 16 10.21 5.00 1.78
CA LEU A 16 11.02 6.22 1.87
C LEU A 16 12.19 6.13 2.84
N PRO A 17 12.07 5.53 4.05
CA PRO A 17 13.15 5.61 5.05
C PRO A 17 14.54 5.15 4.59
N PRO A 18 14.70 4.03 3.86
CA PRO A 18 16.02 3.64 3.37
C PRO A 18 16.65 4.66 2.41
N TYR A 19 15.83 5.27 1.56
CA TYR A 19 16.30 6.32 0.64
C TYR A 19 16.70 7.58 1.38
N MET A 20 15.93 7.99 2.39
CA MET A 20 16.26 9.13 3.23
C MET A 20 17.57 8.91 3.98
N LYS A 21 17.75 7.73 4.55
CA LYS A 21 18.98 7.38 5.25
C LYS A 21 20.20 7.50 4.35
N LYS A 22 20.12 6.96 3.14
CA LYS A 22 21.20 7.04 2.14
C LYS A 22 21.46 8.47 1.70
N PHE A 23 20.40 9.24 1.44
CA PHE A 23 20.50 10.63 1.02
C PHE A 23 21.18 11.49 2.09
N LEU A 24 20.78 11.36 3.35
CA LEU A 24 21.34 12.14 4.46
C LEU A 24 22.80 11.83 4.74
N LYS A 25 23.28 10.64 4.41
CA LYS A 25 24.72 10.32 4.48
C LYS A 25 25.53 11.15 3.50
N GLY A 26 25.02 11.36 2.28
CA GLY A 26 25.68 12.16 1.26
C GLY A 26 25.49 13.67 1.44
N PHE A 27 24.38 14.07 2.03
CA PHE A 27 23.97 15.47 2.17
C PHE A 27 23.49 15.77 3.61
N PRO A 28 24.39 15.72 4.60
CA PRO A 28 23.99 15.76 6.01
C PRO A 28 23.41 17.10 6.48
N THR A 29 23.62 18.18 5.70
CA THR A 29 23.11 19.51 6.04
C THR A 29 21.75 19.81 5.44
N VAL A 30 21.23 18.95 4.58
CA VAL A 30 19.92 19.12 3.96
C VAL A 30 18.83 18.70 4.94
N LYS A 31 17.83 19.53 5.10
CA LYS A 31 16.63 19.23 5.90
C LYS A 31 15.58 18.58 4.97
N ILE A 32 14.98 17.51 5.43
CA ILE A 32 13.88 16.85 4.73
C ILE A 32 12.63 16.99 5.58
N HIS A 33 11.57 17.59 5.01
CA HIS A 33 10.24 17.65 5.60
C HIS A 33 9.34 16.66 4.89
N VAL A 34 8.72 15.77 5.65
CA VAL A 34 7.81 14.76 5.09
C VAL A 34 6.42 14.97 5.69
N GLU A 35 5.42 15.09 4.83
CA GLU A 35 4.02 15.14 5.22
C GLU A 35 3.27 13.96 4.63
N TYR A 36 2.46 13.32 5.46
CA TYR A 36 1.59 12.23 5.04
C TYR A 36 0.26 12.81 4.59
N ARG A 37 -0.13 12.49 3.36
CA ARG A 37 -1.31 13.06 2.72
C ARG A 37 -2.07 11.98 1.93
N ARG A 38 -3.34 12.21 1.66
CA ARG A 38 -4.08 11.39 0.69
C ARG A 38 -3.55 11.69 -0.72
N ALA A 39 -3.71 10.74 -1.65
CA ALA A 39 -3.12 10.86 -2.99
C ALA A 39 -3.54 12.14 -3.72
N ASN A 40 -4.84 12.48 -3.69
CA ASN A 40 -5.32 13.72 -4.33
C ASN A 40 -4.65 14.97 -3.77
N GLN A 41 -4.41 14.99 -2.46
CA GLN A 41 -3.74 16.12 -1.79
C GLN A 41 -2.25 16.18 -2.15
N VAL A 42 -1.60 15.03 -2.36
CA VAL A 42 -0.20 14.99 -2.83
C VAL A 42 -0.09 15.67 -4.20
N TYR A 43 -0.99 15.37 -5.13
CA TYR A 43 -1.00 16.02 -6.44
C TYR A 43 -1.20 17.54 -6.32
N GLU A 44 -2.15 17.97 -5.49
CA GLU A 44 -2.40 19.40 -5.24
C GLU A 44 -1.17 20.09 -4.68
N ASP A 45 -0.50 19.48 -3.71
CA ASP A 45 0.69 20.04 -3.06
C ASP A 45 1.87 20.18 -4.03
N VAL A 46 2.07 19.21 -4.93
CA VAL A 46 3.12 19.29 -5.96
C VAL A 46 2.79 20.35 -6.99
N LEU A 47 1.57 20.34 -7.51
CA LEU A 47 1.13 21.32 -8.54
C LEU A 47 1.10 22.75 -8.00
N GLY A 48 0.81 22.92 -6.73
CA GLY A 48 0.80 24.21 -6.05
C GLY A 48 2.16 24.66 -5.52
N ASN A 49 3.23 23.92 -5.80
CA ASN A 49 4.58 24.19 -5.28
C ASN A 49 4.66 24.26 -3.75
N VAL A 50 3.74 23.62 -3.06
CA VAL A 50 3.78 23.50 -1.59
C VAL A 50 4.89 22.52 -1.19
N VAL A 51 5.11 21.49 -1.98
CA VAL A 51 6.19 20.52 -1.82
C VAL A 51 7.00 20.41 -3.11
N ASP A 52 8.23 19.88 -2.97
CA ASP A 52 9.13 19.65 -4.10
C ASP A 52 8.87 18.32 -4.79
N LEU A 53 8.51 17.30 -4.03
CA LEU A 53 8.26 15.94 -4.50
C LEU A 53 6.99 15.38 -3.90
N GLY A 54 6.31 14.53 -4.68
CA GLY A 54 5.20 13.73 -4.22
C GLY A 54 5.45 12.24 -4.45
N LEU A 55 5.04 11.41 -3.51
CA LEU A 55 5.14 9.96 -3.60
C LEU A 55 3.74 9.35 -3.56
N VAL A 56 3.36 8.67 -4.63
CA VAL A 56 2.04 8.07 -4.78
C VAL A 56 2.15 6.68 -5.38
N ALA A 57 1.10 5.87 -5.18
CA ALA A 57 0.92 4.62 -5.90
C ALA A 57 0.02 4.87 -7.12
N TYR A 58 0.23 4.10 -8.19
CA TYR A 58 -0.60 4.16 -9.39
C TYR A 58 -0.76 5.59 -9.93
N PRO A 59 0.34 6.26 -10.31
CA PRO A 59 0.28 7.68 -10.65
C PRO A 59 -0.57 7.96 -11.87
N ASN A 60 -1.32 9.06 -11.82
CA ASN A 60 -2.07 9.59 -12.95
C ASN A 60 -1.14 10.41 -13.85
N LYS A 61 -1.31 10.27 -15.16
CA LYS A 61 -0.59 11.11 -16.12
C LYS A 61 -1.13 12.52 -16.09
N ASP A 62 -0.24 13.48 -15.92
CA ASP A 62 -0.55 14.90 -16.02
C ASP A 62 0.63 15.59 -16.71
N PRO A 63 0.40 16.38 -17.79
CA PRO A 63 1.49 17.01 -18.53
C PRO A 63 2.30 18.02 -17.70
N ARG A 64 1.76 18.47 -16.57
CA ARG A 64 2.46 19.37 -15.64
C ARG A 64 3.38 18.66 -14.66
N LEU A 65 3.37 17.33 -14.65
CA LEU A 65 4.12 16.50 -13.70
C LEU A 65 5.08 15.58 -14.44
N GLU A 66 6.30 15.50 -13.94
CA GLU A 66 7.25 14.46 -14.31
C GLU A 66 7.05 13.28 -13.39
N ILE A 67 6.76 12.11 -13.94
CA ILE A 67 6.56 10.88 -13.16
C ILE A 67 7.81 10.03 -13.30
N VAL A 68 8.46 9.79 -12.16
CA VAL A 68 9.64 8.94 -12.07
C VAL A 68 9.26 7.64 -11.38
N PRO A 69 9.33 6.47 -12.05
CA PRO A 69 9.03 5.20 -11.40
C PRO A 69 10.04 4.92 -10.28
N LEU A 70 9.54 4.61 -9.08
CA LEU A 70 10.38 4.23 -7.96
C LEU A 70 10.60 2.72 -7.92
N ARG A 71 9.51 1.95 -7.89
CA ARG A 71 9.52 0.50 -7.97
C ARG A 71 8.11 -0.06 -8.11
N LYS A 72 8.02 -1.33 -8.48
CA LYS A 72 6.77 -2.11 -8.39
C LYS A 72 6.77 -2.92 -7.11
N ASP A 73 5.64 -2.96 -6.42
CA ASP A 73 5.45 -3.79 -5.23
C ASP A 73 4.42 -4.87 -5.54
N ARG A 74 4.69 -6.09 -5.08
CA ARG A 74 3.78 -7.21 -5.26
C ARG A 74 2.66 -7.13 -4.23
N MET A 75 1.42 -7.30 -4.69
CA MET A 75 0.25 -7.42 -3.83
C MET A 75 0.12 -8.87 -3.37
N VAL A 76 -0.10 -9.07 -2.09
CA VAL A 76 -0.27 -10.40 -1.49
C VAL A 76 -1.54 -10.44 -0.64
N LEU A 77 -2.09 -11.64 -0.46
CA LEU A 77 -3.12 -11.86 0.55
C LEU A 77 -2.50 -11.74 1.93
N VAL A 78 -3.21 -11.09 2.82
CA VAL A 78 -2.81 -10.91 4.23
C VAL A 78 -3.92 -11.42 5.13
N CYS A 79 -3.57 -12.26 6.10
CA CYS A 79 -4.53 -12.83 7.03
C CYS A 79 -3.94 -13.02 8.43
N HIS A 80 -4.82 -13.25 9.39
CA HIS A 80 -4.44 -13.63 10.75
C HIS A 80 -3.70 -14.98 10.73
N PRO A 81 -2.70 -15.21 11.60
CA PRO A 81 -1.95 -16.47 11.63
C PRO A 81 -2.79 -17.73 11.82
N GLN A 82 -3.97 -17.61 12.42
CA GLN A 82 -4.89 -18.74 12.63
C GLN A 82 -5.98 -18.85 11.58
N HIS A 83 -6.01 -17.94 10.61
CA HIS A 83 -6.94 -18.04 9.49
C HIS A 83 -6.61 -19.28 8.66
N PRO A 84 -7.61 -19.99 8.09
CA PRO A 84 -7.35 -21.18 7.25
C PRO A 84 -6.38 -20.93 6.10
N PHE A 85 -6.37 -19.73 5.53
CA PHE A 85 -5.47 -19.36 4.43
C PHE A 85 -4.00 -19.27 4.85
N ALA A 86 -3.71 -19.10 6.15
CA ALA A 86 -2.34 -18.96 6.64
C ALA A 86 -1.46 -20.18 6.38
N LYS A 87 -2.07 -21.34 6.21
CA LYS A 87 -1.36 -22.61 5.94
C LYS A 87 -1.01 -22.81 4.48
N LEU A 88 -1.54 -22.01 3.58
CA LEU A 88 -1.36 -22.16 2.15
C LEU A 88 -0.02 -21.56 1.70
N LYS A 89 0.65 -22.23 0.74
CA LYS A 89 1.85 -21.68 0.09
C LYS A 89 1.48 -20.60 -0.93
N THR A 90 0.38 -20.82 -1.64
CA THR A 90 -0.20 -19.89 -2.60
C THR A 90 -1.71 -20.00 -2.51
N ILE A 91 -2.41 -18.99 -3.01
CA ILE A 91 -3.88 -18.95 -2.99
C ILE A 91 -4.41 -18.51 -4.35
N PRO A 92 -5.40 -19.23 -4.92
CA PRO A 92 -6.13 -18.70 -6.07
C PRO A 92 -6.92 -17.47 -5.68
N ILE A 93 -6.93 -16.43 -6.52
CA ILE A 93 -7.71 -15.22 -6.26
C ILE A 93 -9.21 -15.53 -6.05
N ALA A 94 -9.72 -16.54 -6.76
CA ALA A 94 -11.10 -16.99 -6.63
C ALA A 94 -11.48 -17.47 -5.22
N SER A 95 -10.51 -17.90 -4.43
CA SER A 95 -10.73 -18.34 -3.05
C SER A 95 -11.18 -17.22 -2.12
N LEU A 96 -11.02 -15.97 -2.52
CA LEU A 96 -11.45 -14.82 -1.74
C LEU A 96 -12.96 -14.58 -1.82
N THR A 97 -13.66 -15.20 -2.76
CA THR A 97 -15.12 -15.03 -2.91
C THR A 97 -15.82 -15.39 -1.61
N GLY A 98 -16.66 -14.48 -1.13
CA GLY A 98 -17.42 -14.65 0.10
C GLY A 98 -16.65 -14.39 1.39
N GLN A 99 -15.36 -14.16 1.34
CA GLN A 99 -14.54 -13.88 2.52
C GLN A 99 -14.85 -12.49 3.08
N LYS A 100 -14.77 -12.37 4.41
CA LYS A 100 -14.78 -11.06 5.06
C LYS A 100 -13.49 -10.34 4.69
N PHE A 101 -13.63 -9.13 4.19
CA PHE A 101 -12.55 -8.35 3.61
C PHE A 101 -12.41 -6.99 4.28
N ILE A 102 -11.17 -6.63 4.59
CA ILE A 102 -10.83 -5.29 5.06
C ILE A 102 -10.26 -4.54 3.85
N GLY A 103 -10.94 -3.50 3.43
CA GLY A 103 -10.59 -2.76 2.23
C GLY A 103 -10.14 -1.34 2.49
N PHE A 104 -9.81 -0.66 1.40
CA PHE A 104 -9.54 0.77 1.41
C PHE A 104 -10.80 1.53 1.02
N GLU A 105 -10.87 2.80 1.42
CA GLU A 105 -11.94 3.70 0.99
C GLU A 105 -11.90 3.91 -0.52
N PRO A 106 -13.05 4.22 -1.15
CA PRO A 106 -13.18 4.24 -2.62
C PRO A 106 -12.25 5.20 -3.36
N ASP A 107 -11.83 6.30 -2.75
CA ASP A 107 -10.95 7.29 -3.37
C ASP A 107 -9.46 6.94 -3.28
N ILE A 108 -9.10 5.88 -2.58
CA ILE A 108 -7.71 5.42 -2.47
C ILE A 108 -7.31 4.66 -3.74
N PRO A 109 -6.19 5.02 -4.41
CA PRO A 109 -5.79 4.36 -5.66
C PRO A 109 -5.60 2.85 -5.55
N THR A 110 -5.10 2.35 -4.42
CA THR A 110 -4.98 0.91 -4.16
C THR A 110 -6.35 0.22 -4.18
N ARG A 111 -7.40 0.87 -3.69
CA ARG A 111 -8.78 0.36 -3.77
C ARG A 111 -9.21 0.14 -5.21
N LYS A 112 -8.91 1.08 -6.09
CA LYS A 112 -9.26 0.96 -7.51
C LYS A 112 -8.52 -0.21 -8.17
N ALA A 113 -7.25 -0.40 -7.83
CA ALA A 113 -6.45 -1.52 -8.34
C ALA A 113 -7.01 -2.87 -7.86
N ILE A 114 -7.39 -2.99 -6.60
CA ILE A 114 -7.97 -4.21 -6.03
C ILE A 114 -9.35 -4.47 -6.64
N ASP A 115 -10.19 -3.46 -6.78
CA ASP A 115 -11.50 -3.61 -7.41
C ASP A 115 -11.38 -4.11 -8.85
N LYS A 116 -10.38 -3.66 -9.59
CA LYS A 116 -10.10 -4.15 -10.94
C LYS A 116 -9.71 -5.63 -10.93
N ILE A 117 -8.84 -6.04 -10.01
CA ILE A 117 -8.44 -7.45 -9.84
C ILE A 117 -9.68 -8.32 -9.59
N PHE A 118 -10.54 -7.91 -8.67
CA PHE A 118 -11.77 -8.64 -8.34
C PHE A 118 -12.71 -8.72 -9.54
N ARG A 119 -12.89 -7.62 -10.23
CA ARG A 119 -13.77 -7.56 -11.41
C ARG A 119 -13.26 -8.45 -12.54
N ASP A 120 -11.96 -8.41 -12.82
CA ASP A 120 -11.34 -9.19 -13.88
C ASP A 120 -11.40 -10.71 -13.61
N HIS A 121 -11.51 -11.10 -12.33
CA HIS A 121 -11.52 -12.51 -11.91
C HIS A 121 -12.86 -12.98 -11.36
N GLY A 122 -13.89 -12.16 -11.45
CA GLY A 122 -15.23 -12.51 -10.97
C GLY A 122 -15.31 -12.78 -9.47
N VAL A 123 -14.51 -12.07 -8.67
CA VAL A 123 -14.46 -12.24 -7.22
C VAL A 123 -15.35 -11.21 -6.55
N THR A 124 -16.18 -11.66 -5.61
CA THR A 124 -17.01 -10.81 -4.77
C THR A 124 -16.71 -11.14 -3.31
N VAL A 125 -16.16 -10.17 -2.59
CA VAL A 125 -15.86 -10.27 -1.16
C VAL A 125 -16.95 -9.61 -0.33
N GLN A 126 -17.00 -9.95 0.96
CA GLN A 126 -17.86 -9.29 1.94
C GLN A 126 -17.02 -8.22 2.66
N THR A 127 -17.04 -6.99 2.18
CA THR A 127 -16.30 -5.90 2.82
C THR A 127 -16.95 -5.55 4.15
N VAL A 128 -16.21 -5.71 5.24
CA VAL A 128 -16.71 -5.47 6.61
C VAL A 128 -16.18 -4.17 7.21
N MET A 129 -15.03 -3.69 6.74
CA MET A 129 -14.41 -2.42 7.16
C MET A 129 -13.67 -1.81 5.99
N GLU A 130 -13.61 -0.47 5.98
CA GLU A 130 -12.84 0.30 4.99
C GLU A 130 -12.06 1.39 5.71
N PHE A 131 -10.80 1.58 5.32
CA PHE A 131 -9.90 2.58 5.91
C PHE A 131 -9.16 3.34 4.81
N ASP A 132 -8.59 4.48 5.18
CA ASP A 132 -7.86 5.35 4.27
C ASP A 132 -6.35 5.09 4.24
N ASN A 133 -5.84 4.21 5.10
CA ASN A 133 -4.40 3.92 5.17
C ASN A 133 -4.12 2.46 5.52
N VAL A 134 -2.91 2.02 5.14
CA VAL A 134 -2.48 0.63 5.28
C VAL A 134 -2.33 0.20 6.75
N GLU A 135 -1.94 1.11 7.63
CA GLU A 135 -1.68 0.76 9.03
C GLU A 135 -2.97 0.34 9.76
N THR A 136 -4.07 1.04 9.52
CA THR A 136 -5.37 0.67 10.10
C THR A 136 -5.91 -0.61 9.50
N VAL A 137 -5.70 -0.84 8.21
CA VAL A 137 -6.07 -2.13 7.57
C VAL A 137 -5.34 -3.27 8.27
N LYS A 138 -4.04 -3.14 8.50
CA LYS A 138 -3.25 -4.19 9.17
C LYS A 138 -3.77 -4.51 10.57
N ARG A 139 -4.12 -3.48 11.34
CA ARG A 139 -4.66 -3.69 12.71
C ARG A 139 -5.96 -4.48 12.68
N ALA A 140 -6.85 -4.21 11.73
CA ALA A 140 -8.10 -4.96 11.59
C ALA A 140 -7.87 -6.42 11.20
N VAL A 141 -6.88 -6.71 10.36
CA VAL A 141 -6.50 -8.09 10.01
C VAL A 141 -5.88 -8.81 11.20
N GLU A 142 -5.08 -8.12 12.00
CA GLU A 142 -4.46 -8.69 13.20
C GLU A 142 -5.47 -9.14 14.27
N ILE A 143 -6.65 -8.52 14.32
CA ILE A 143 -7.73 -8.97 15.22
C ILE A 143 -8.67 -9.98 14.56
N ASP A 144 -8.30 -10.48 13.39
CA ASP A 144 -9.07 -11.47 12.61
C ASP A 144 -10.47 -11.00 12.20
N ALA A 145 -10.63 -9.71 11.96
CA ALA A 145 -11.90 -9.16 11.48
C ALA A 145 -12.16 -9.50 10.00
N GLY A 146 -11.12 -9.82 9.24
CA GLY A 146 -11.19 -10.22 7.85
C GLY A 146 -9.80 -10.37 7.26
N VAL A 147 -9.74 -10.70 5.99
CA VAL A 147 -8.50 -10.76 5.20
C VAL A 147 -8.34 -9.47 4.39
N SER A 148 -7.17 -9.22 3.85
CA SER A 148 -6.94 -8.10 2.95
C SER A 148 -5.95 -8.44 1.85
N ILE A 149 -5.78 -7.52 0.91
CA ILE A 149 -4.73 -7.55 -0.11
C ILE A 149 -3.89 -6.30 0.09
N LEU A 150 -2.60 -6.47 0.34
CA LEU A 150 -1.69 -5.36 0.64
C LEU A 150 -0.37 -5.50 -0.11
N PRO A 151 0.32 -4.36 -0.36
CA PRO A 151 1.68 -4.41 -0.88
C PRO A 151 2.61 -5.13 0.11
N GLN A 152 3.42 -6.05 -0.41
CA GLN A 152 4.24 -6.95 0.41
C GLN A 152 5.19 -6.20 1.35
N THR A 153 5.78 -5.09 0.90
CA THR A 153 6.68 -4.30 1.75
C THR A 153 6.02 -3.71 2.97
N THR A 154 4.71 -3.44 2.91
CA THR A 154 4.00 -2.79 4.01
C THR A 154 3.78 -3.69 5.22
N ILE A 155 3.97 -5.01 5.07
CA ILE A 155 3.70 -6.00 6.12
C ILE A 155 4.94 -6.75 6.61
N ALA A 156 6.14 -6.31 6.19
CA ALA A 156 7.38 -7.01 6.52
C ALA A 156 7.57 -7.19 8.03
N GLN A 157 7.29 -6.17 8.84
CA GLN A 157 7.43 -6.24 10.28
C GLN A 157 6.42 -7.22 10.91
N GLU A 158 5.17 -7.14 10.49
CA GLU A 158 4.12 -8.02 11.01
C GLU A 158 4.37 -9.47 10.67
N VAL A 159 4.86 -9.76 9.47
CA VAL A 159 5.26 -11.12 9.07
C VAL A 159 6.45 -11.59 9.90
N SER A 160 7.46 -10.75 10.10
CA SER A 160 8.62 -11.05 10.93
C SER A 160 8.23 -11.36 12.38
N LYS A 161 7.27 -10.62 12.93
CA LYS A 161 6.77 -10.81 14.30
C LYS A 161 5.67 -11.87 14.40
N ALA A 162 5.29 -12.47 13.28
CA ALA A 162 4.22 -13.47 13.20
C ALA A 162 2.85 -12.98 13.70
N THR A 163 2.56 -11.69 13.56
CA THR A 163 1.23 -11.14 13.85
C THR A 163 0.32 -11.16 12.64
N LEU A 164 0.90 -11.26 11.43
CA LEU A 164 0.22 -11.47 10.17
C LEU A 164 0.94 -12.53 9.34
N VAL A 165 0.19 -13.16 8.44
CA VAL A 165 0.73 -14.08 7.45
C VAL A 165 0.42 -13.53 6.07
N GLN A 166 1.40 -13.60 5.17
CA GLN A 166 1.24 -13.28 3.76
C GLN A 166 1.18 -14.55 2.94
N VAL A 167 0.28 -14.58 1.95
CA VAL A 167 0.13 -15.70 1.02
C VAL A 167 0.17 -15.15 -0.40
N PRO A 168 1.17 -15.53 -1.21
CA PRO A 168 1.22 -15.11 -2.60
C PRO A 168 0.05 -15.68 -3.40
N PHE A 169 -0.40 -14.93 -4.41
CA PHE A 169 -1.43 -15.41 -5.31
C PHE A 169 -0.87 -16.45 -6.28
N GLU A 170 -1.66 -17.47 -6.56
CA GLU A 170 -1.32 -18.52 -7.50
C GLU A 170 -1.37 -17.99 -8.93
N GLY A 171 -0.32 -18.31 -9.72
CA GLY A 171 -0.23 -17.96 -11.13
C GLY A 171 0.20 -16.53 -11.39
N GLU A 172 -0.73 -15.58 -11.34
CA GLU A 172 -0.49 -14.19 -11.68
C GLU A 172 0.02 -13.38 -10.49
N GLU A 173 1.01 -12.52 -10.72
CA GLU A 173 1.41 -11.51 -9.74
C GLU A 173 0.65 -10.21 -10.00
N PHE A 174 0.12 -9.62 -8.91
CA PHE A 174 -0.53 -8.31 -8.95
C PHE A 174 0.38 -7.25 -8.36
N HIS A 175 0.42 -6.10 -9.01
CA HIS A 175 1.26 -4.97 -8.60
C HIS A 175 0.45 -3.69 -8.39
#